data_05ffc5ad68bacc83a86ae881c7375166
#
_entry.id   05ffc5ad68bacc83a86ae881c7375166
#
_cell.length_a   1.000
_cell.length_b   1.000
_cell.length_c   1.000
_cell.angle_alpha   90.00
_cell.angle_beta   90.00
_cell.angle_gamma   90.00
#
_symmetry.space_group_name_H-M   'P 1'
#
loop_
_entity.id
_entity.type
_entity.pdbx_description
1 polymer ?
#
loop_
_entity_poly.entity_id
_entity_poly.type
_entity_poly.pdbx_seq_one_letter_code
_entity_poly.pdbx_strand_id
1 'polypeptide(L)'
;MTKTEKQRIDFSDAKRFKAEYEAYFSALKYFAFRYIEDEEVVCDLLQDLFVKLWERGEMFENEMVLKAYLYRSVRNNCLTYIRDNRRREHRLAEY
;
A
#
# COMPACT_ATOMS: atom_id res chain seq x y z
N MET A 1 -27.04 14.97 -1.70
CA MET A 1 -26.88 14.97 -0.40
C MET A 1 -25.51 14.80 0.13
N THR A 2 -25.33 15.34 1.27
CA THR A 2 -24.04 15.49 1.89
C THR A 2 -23.41 14.20 2.39
N LYS A 3 -24.20 13.13 2.60
CA LYS A 3 -23.66 11.86 3.09
C LYS A 3 -22.65 11.25 2.15
N THR A 4 -22.86 11.31 0.84
CA THR A 4 -21.96 10.74 -0.14
C THR A 4 -20.61 11.48 -0.12
N GLU A 5 -20.66 12.80 -0.03
CA GLU A 5 -19.46 13.60 0.02
C GLU A 5 -18.64 13.36 1.29
N LYS A 6 -19.33 13.18 2.42
CA LYS A 6 -18.66 12.92 3.70
C LYS A 6 -17.95 11.59 3.73
N GLN A 7 -18.38 10.63 2.89
CA GLN A 7 -17.79 9.30 2.86
C GLN A 7 -16.58 9.23 1.94
N ARG A 8 -16.41 10.21 1.06
CA ARG A 8 -15.27 10.24 0.16
C ARG A 8 -13.99 10.50 0.92
N ILE A 9 -12.95 9.80 0.48
CA ILE A 9 -11.62 9.93 1.08
C ILE A 9 -10.71 10.55 0.06
N ASP A 10 -10.25 11.76 0.36
CA ASP A 10 -9.44 12.57 -0.55
C ASP A 10 -8.02 12.65 -0.02
N PHE A 11 -7.11 11.99 -0.70
CA PHE A 11 -5.70 11.95 -0.29
C PHE A 11 -4.93 13.22 -0.65
N SER A 12 -5.56 14.19 -1.33
CA SER A 12 -4.96 15.50 -1.46
C SER A 12 -5.08 16.31 -0.16
N ASP A 13 -5.97 15.89 0.73
CA ASP A 13 -6.12 16.50 2.06
C ASP A 13 -5.11 15.86 3.01
N ALA A 14 -4.15 16.63 3.49
CA ALA A 14 -3.07 16.15 4.33
C ALA A 14 -3.56 15.49 5.62
N LYS A 15 -4.59 16.06 6.24
CA LYS A 15 -5.14 15.50 7.48
C LYS A 15 -5.79 14.15 7.22
N ARG A 16 -6.52 14.05 6.13
CA ARG A 16 -7.19 12.79 5.78
C ARG A 16 -6.15 11.73 5.42
N PHE A 17 -5.15 12.11 4.65
CA PHE A 17 -4.07 11.20 4.28
C PHE A 17 -3.38 10.64 5.54
N LYS A 18 -3.02 11.53 6.47
CA LYS A 18 -2.35 11.11 7.70
C LYS A 18 -3.22 10.16 8.51
N ALA A 19 -4.52 10.46 8.63
CA ALA A 19 -5.44 9.63 9.38
C ALA A 19 -5.55 8.23 8.79
N GLU A 20 -5.65 8.12 7.46
CA GLU A 20 -5.75 6.82 6.81
C GLU A 20 -4.42 6.07 6.88
N TYR A 21 -3.31 6.77 6.71
CA TYR A 21 -2.00 6.16 6.86
C TYR A 21 -1.85 5.51 8.24
N GLU A 22 -2.17 6.25 9.29
CA GLU A 22 -2.06 5.75 10.65
C GLU A 22 -3.04 4.61 10.93
N ALA A 23 -4.23 4.69 10.34
CA ALA A 23 -5.25 3.67 10.56
C ALA A 23 -4.90 2.34 9.91
N TYR A 24 -4.25 2.36 8.73
CA TYR A 24 -4.04 1.14 7.95
C TYR A 24 -2.64 0.58 7.99
N PHE A 25 -1.63 1.37 8.37
CA PHE A 25 -0.24 0.94 8.20
C PHE A 25 0.06 -0.37 8.92
N SER A 26 -0.33 -0.48 10.18
CA SER A 26 -0.04 -1.69 10.97
C SER A 26 -0.73 -2.93 10.42
N ALA A 27 -2.00 -2.78 10.04
CA ALA A 27 -2.75 -3.92 9.49
C ALA A 27 -2.17 -4.38 8.15
N LEU A 28 -1.79 -3.42 7.30
CA LEU A 28 -1.18 -3.76 6.01
C LEU A 28 0.20 -4.38 6.19
N LYS A 29 0.96 -3.89 7.16
CA LYS A 29 2.26 -4.47 7.48
C LYS A 29 2.12 -5.93 7.91
N TYR A 30 1.18 -6.19 8.79
CA TYR A 30 0.89 -7.55 9.25
C TYR A 30 0.47 -8.44 8.08
N PHE A 31 -0.37 -7.90 7.20
CA PHE A 31 -0.81 -8.63 6.01
C PHE A 31 0.37 -8.94 5.08
N ALA A 32 1.26 -7.96 4.87
CA ALA A 32 2.40 -8.11 3.97
C ALA A 32 3.38 -9.18 4.47
N PHE A 33 3.47 -9.39 5.78
CA PHE A 33 4.34 -10.43 6.33
C PHE A 33 3.96 -11.84 5.89
N ARG A 34 2.78 -12.03 5.34
CA ARG A 34 2.41 -13.30 4.73
C ARG A 34 3.24 -13.62 3.49
N TYR A 35 3.82 -12.58 2.88
CA TYR A 35 4.56 -12.70 1.62
C TYR A 35 6.05 -12.46 1.80
N ILE A 36 6.43 -11.53 2.66
CA ILE A 36 7.81 -11.07 2.82
C ILE A 36 8.13 -11.02 4.31
N GLU A 37 9.23 -11.67 4.72
CA GLU A 37 9.62 -11.68 6.12
C GLU A 37 10.39 -10.44 6.55
N ASP A 38 11.13 -9.83 5.62
CA ASP A 38 12.00 -8.69 5.91
C ASP A 38 11.19 -7.45 6.19
N GLU A 39 11.24 -6.98 7.43
CA GLU A 39 10.46 -5.83 7.87
C GLU A 39 10.84 -4.55 7.13
N GLU A 40 12.12 -4.34 6.84
CA GLU A 40 12.53 -3.14 6.11
C GLU A 40 11.93 -3.10 4.71
N VAL A 41 11.93 -4.24 4.04
CA VAL A 41 11.33 -4.35 2.71
C VAL A 41 9.83 -4.05 2.78
N VAL A 42 9.16 -4.65 3.76
CA VAL A 42 7.72 -4.44 3.92
C VAL A 42 7.40 -2.97 4.17
N CYS A 43 8.14 -2.33 5.07
CA CYS A 43 7.92 -0.91 5.36
C CYS A 43 8.16 -0.04 4.14
N ASP A 44 9.22 -0.33 3.38
CA ASP A 44 9.51 0.44 2.17
C ASP A 44 8.39 0.32 1.14
N LEU A 45 7.86 -0.90 0.95
CA LEU A 45 6.77 -1.12 0.01
C LEU A 45 5.51 -0.35 0.43
N LEU A 46 5.20 -0.36 1.72
CA LEU A 46 4.03 0.35 2.24
C LEU A 46 4.19 1.85 2.12
N GLN A 47 5.35 2.37 2.49
CA GLN A 47 5.59 3.80 2.39
C GLN A 47 5.51 4.27 0.94
N ASP A 48 6.09 3.51 0.03
CA ASP A 48 6.04 3.84 -1.39
C ASP A 48 4.60 3.86 -1.90
N LEU A 49 3.79 2.91 -1.49
CA LEU A 49 2.38 2.87 -1.87
C LEU A 49 1.66 4.13 -1.41
N PHE A 50 1.82 4.51 -0.14
CA PHE A 50 1.13 5.68 0.39
C PHE A 50 1.64 6.98 -0.22
N VAL A 51 2.96 7.08 -0.45
CA VAL A 51 3.54 8.26 -1.10
C VAL A 51 2.94 8.46 -2.50
N LYS A 52 2.80 7.39 -3.25
CA LYS A 52 2.21 7.47 -4.59
C LYS A 52 0.75 7.91 -4.54
N LEU A 53 -0.01 7.41 -3.58
CA LEU A 53 -1.39 7.84 -3.41
C LEU A 53 -1.46 9.33 -3.06
N TRP A 54 -0.57 9.79 -2.20
CA TRP A 54 -0.47 11.19 -1.82
C TRP A 54 -0.11 12.07 -3.03
N GLU A 55 0.92 11.67 -3.77
CA GLU A 55 1.39 12.44 -4.91
C GLU A 55 0.34 12.60 -6.00
N ARG A 56 -0.47 11.55 -6.20
CA ARG A 56 -1.55 11.57 -7.19
C ARG A 56 -2.78 12.29 -6.69
N GLY A 57 -2.88 12.52 -5.38
CA GLY A 57 -4.09 13.06 -4.79
C GLY A 57 -5.28 12.15 -5.02
N GLU A 58 -5.07 10.84 -4.91
CA GLU A 58 -6.12 9.85 -5.16
C GLU A 58 -7.35 10.09 -4.30
N MET A 59 -8.50 9.81 -4.87
CA MET A 59 -9.77 9.95 -4.18
C MET A 59 -10.52 8.63 -4.23
N PHE A 60 -11.06 8.22 -3.08
CA PHE A 60 -11.82 6.98 -2.97
C PHE A 60 -13.22 7.29 -2.50
N GLU A 61 -14.20 6.57 -3.03
CA GLU A 61 -15.60 6.85 -2.72
C GLU A 61 -15.95 6.61 -1.25
N ASN A 62 -15.34 5.59 -0.64
CA ASN A 62 -15.61 5.26 0.75
C ASN A 62 -14.52 4.35 1.30
N GLU A 63 -14.62 4.04 2.59
CA GLU A 63 -13.63 3.20 3.28
C GLU A 63 -13.52 1.79 2.68
N MET A 64 -14.64 1.22 2.26
CA MET A 64 -14.63 -0.12 1.68
C MET A 64 -13.79 -0.17 0.41
N VAL A 65 -13.96 0.83 -0.46
CA VAL A 65 -13.22 0.93 -1.71
C VAL A 65 -11.73 1.15 -1.42
N LEU A 66 -11.42 2.03 -0.48
CA LEU A 66 -10.03 2.29 -0.09
C LEU A 66 -9.39 1.02 0.47
N LYS A 67 -10.05 0.36 1.38
CA LYS A 67 -9.52 -0.85 2.01
C LYS A 67 -9.21 -1.93 0.96
N ALA A 68 -10.15 -2.17 0.06
CA ALA A 68 -9.97 -3.16 -1.00
C ALA A 68 -8.76 -2.81 -1.88
N TYR A 69 -8.64 -1.52 -2.21
CA TYR A 69 -7.52 -1.05 -3.03
C TYR A 69 -6.19 -1.26 -2.32
N LEU A 70 -6.11 -0.89 -1.04
CA LEU A 70 -4.87 -1.00 -0.28
C LEU A 70 -4.39 -2.45 -0.17
N TYR A 71 -5.29 -3.36 0.19
CA TYR A 71 -4.91 -4.76 0.35
C TYR A 71 -4.49 -5.39 -0.98
N ARG A 72 -5.21 -5.08 -2.05
CA ARG A 72 -4.85 -5.60 -3.36
C ARG A 72 -3.50 -5.06 -3.82
N SER A 73 -3.27 -3.76 -3.59
CA SER A 73 -2.00 -3.13 -3.98
C SER A 73 -0.83 -3.71 -3.21
N VAL A 74 -0.99 -3.92 -1.91
CA VAL A 74 0.06 -4.51 -1.08
C VAL A 74 0.38 -5.93 -1.56
N ARG A 75 -0.66 -6.73 -1.79
CA ARG A 75 -0.47 -8.08 -2.30
C ARG A 75 0.30 -8.07 -3.63
N ASN A 76 -0.14 -7.24 -4.56
CA ASN A 76 0.49 -7.17 -5.88
C ASN A 76 1.94 -6.69 -5.78
N ASN A 77 2.21 -5.69 -4.94
CA ASN A 77 3.56 -5.18 -4.76
C ASN A 77 4.48 -6.22 -4.11
N CYS A 78 3.97 -6.97 -3.16
CA CYS A 78 4.73 -8.04 -2.54
C CYS A 78 5.08 -9.14 -3.56
N LEU A 79 4.10 -9.55 -4.35
CA LEU A 79 4.33 -10.59 -5.36
C LEU A 79 5.32 -10.12 -6.42
N THR A 80 5.24 -8.85 -6.82
CA THR A 80 6.20 -8.28 -7.77
C THR A 80 7.60 -8.28 -7.17
N TYR A 81 7.73 -7.88 -5.92
CA TYR A 81 9.02 -7.88 -5.23
C TYR A 81 9.63 -9.29 -5.20
N ILE A 82 8.81 -10.28 -4.82
CA ILE A 82 9.27 -11.68 -4.74
C ILE A 82 9.75 -12.17 -6.10
N ARG A 83 8.99 -11.89 -7.16
CA ARG A 83 9.35 -12.29 -8.51
C ARG A 83 10.67 -11.64 -8.94
N ASP A 84 10.81 -10.35 -8.71
CA ASP A 84 12.01 -9.62 -9.12
C ASP A 84 13.23 -10.06 -8.31
N ASN A 85 13.03 -10.36 -7.03
CA ASN A 85 14.12 -10.84 -6.18
C ASN A 85 14.60 -12.23 -6.60
N ARG A 86 13.68 -13.10 -6.99
CA ARG A 86 14.04 -14.43 -7.51
C ARG A 86 14.84 -14.33 -8.80
N ARG A 87 14.45 -13.42 -9.69
CA ARG A 87 15.19 -13.21 -10.93
C ARG A 87 16.61 -12.74 -10.65
N ARG A 88 16.79 -11.85 -9.68
CA ARG A 88 18.09 -11.36 -9.31
C ARG A 88 18.96 -12.48 -8.73
N GLU A 89 18.41 -13.26 -7.82
CA GLU A 89 19.12 -14.40 -7.23
C GLU A 89 19.54 -15.42 -8.29
N HIS A 90 18.65 -15.70 -9.22
CA HIS A 90 18.95 -16.63 -10.29
C HIS A 90 20.12 -16.15 -11.14
N ARG A 91 20.12 -14.87 -11.50
CA ARG A 91 21.23 -14.30 -12.28
C ARG A 91 22.55 -14.36 -11.52
N LEU A 92 22.52 -14.07 -10.23
CA LEU A 92 23.73 -14.13 -9.42
C LEU A 92 24.26 -15.56 -9.30
N ALA A 93 23.38 -16.52 -9.25
CA ALA A 93 23.75 -17.92 -9.14
C ALA A 93 24.43 -18.45 -10.41
N GLU A 94 24.22 -17.78 -11.55
CA GLU A 94 24.83 -18.19 -12.81
C GLU A 94 26.29 -17.75 -12.93
N TYR A 95 26.72 -16.83 -12.08
CA TYR A 95 28.09 -16.41 -12.04
C TYR A 95 28.88 -17.21 -11.02
#